data_632b6ad17e9bb160c400f450ea5ed733
#
_entry.id   632b6ad17e9bb160c400f450ea5ed733
#
_cell.length_a   1.000
_cell.length_b   1.000
_cell.length_c   1.000
_cell.angle_alpha   90.00
_cell.angle_beta   90.00
_cell.angle_gamma   90.00
#
_symmetry.space_group_name_H-M   'P 1'
#
loop_
_entity.id
_entity.type
_entity.pdbx_description
1 polymer ?
#
loop_
_entity_poly.entity_id
_entity_poly.type
_entity_poly.pdbx_seq_one_letter_code
_entity_poly.pdbx_strand_id
1 'polypeptide(L)'
;GGFHLNSTARERIWATPSGKANFLVFEGCGEDPPQSDPEFLWLSTIRSHDQYNTTLYSMSDRYRGVFGQRDVVFLNEYEMKRRGFAEGDRVDLITESTDGVERVVRNFRVVGYSFPTGCCAAYYPETNSLVPLYARDPLSFTPSYKGIPIRLVRSSGTDEAAVLLDH
;
A
#
# COMPACT_ATOMS: atom_id res chain seq x y z
N GLY A 1 -22.68 -16.08 27.51
CA GLY A 1 -23.51 -15.57 26.43
C GLY A 1 -23.00 -14.26 25.92
N GLY A 2 -23.13 -14.05 24.61
CA GLY A 2 -22.80 -12.78 23.99
C GLY A 2 -23.96 -11.76 24.10
N PHE A 3 -23.70 -10.53 23.66
CA PHE A 3 -24.72 -9.51 23.51
C PHE A 3 -24.60 -8.86 22.13
N HIS A 4 -25.69 -8.34 21.64
CA HIS A 4 -25.69 -7.58 20.38
C HIS A 4 -25.53 -6.10 20.68
N LEU A 5 -24.55 -5.48 20.01
CA LEU A 5 -24.50 -4.02 19.95
C LEU A 5 -25.63 -3.52 19.06
N ASN A 6 -26.26 -2.43 19.47
CA ASN A 6 -27.23 -1.74 18.61
C ASN A 6 -26.54 -1.30 17.33
N SER A 7 -27.13 -1.65 16.19
CA SER A 7 -26.63 -1.25 14.89
C SER A 7 -27.75 -0.50 14.16
N THR A 8 -27.63 0.79 14.11
CA THR A 8 -28.63 1.66 13.44
C THR A 8 -28.81 1.28 11.97
N ALA A 9 -27.73 0.87 11.29
CA ALA A 9 -27.79 0.41 9.90
C ALA A 9 -28.63 -0.89 9.76
N ARG A 10 -28.47 -1.86 10.68
CA ARG A 10 -29.27 -3.09 10.70
C ARG A 10 -30.75 -2.81 10.99
N GLU A 11 -30.99 -1.88 11.89
CA GLU A 11 -32.33 -1.48 12.30
C GLU A 11 -32.96 -0.47 11.32
N ARG A 12 -32.19 -0.04 10.30
CA ARG A 12 -32.60 0.96 9.30
C ARG A 12 -33.02 2.30 9.93
N ILE A 13 -32.35 2.67 11.02
CA ILE A 13 -32.52 3.95 11.69
C ILE A 13 -31.37 4.86 11.26
N TRP A 14 -31.70 5.93 10.58
CA TRP A 14 -30.71 6.87 10.03
C TRP A 14 -30.79 8.19 10.77
N ALA A 15 -29.71 8.60 11.41
CA ALA A 15 -29.60 9.88 12.10
C ALA A 15 -29.29 11.02 11.11
N THR A 16 -30.11 11.15 10.09
CA THR A 16 -30.07 12.22 9.08
C THR A 16 -31.31 13.09 9.20
N PRO A 17 -31.30 14.34 8.71
CA PRO A 17 -32.48 15.21 8.74
C PRO A 17 -33.73 14.61 8.04
N SER A 18 -33.51 13.77 7.03
CA SER A 18 -34.58 13.09 6.29
C SER A 18 -35.02 11.77 6.93
N GLY A 19 -34.30 11.26 7.94
CA GLY A 19 -34.53 9.92 8.48
C GLY A 19 -34.21 8.79 7.50
N LYS A 20 -33.54 9.08 6.38
CA LYS A 20 -33.20 8.12 5.31
C LYS A 20 -31.68 8.08 5.09
N ALA A 21 -31.18 6.98 4.55
CA ALA A 21 -29.80 6.91 4.09
C ALA A 21 -29.57 7.92 2.96
N ASN A 22 -28.46 8.67 3.05
CA ASN A 22 -28.05 9.60 2.00
C ASN A 22 -26.91 8.95 1.21
N PHE A 23 -27.08 8.87 -0.11
CA PHE A 23 -26.01 8.41 -0.99
C PHE A 23 -25.15 9.60 -1.42
N LEU A 24 -23.82 9.42 -1.32
CA LEU A 24 -22.88 10.35 -1.91
C LEU A 24 -22.77 10.07 -3.41
N VAL A 25 -22.90 11.10 -4.20
CA VAL A 25 -22.62 11.07 -5.63
C VAL A 25 -21.35 11.87 -5.87
N PHE A 26 -20.30 11.20 -6.35
CA PHE A 26 -19.07 11.88 -6.72
C PHE A 26 -19.21 12.44 -8.13
N GLU A 27 -18.85 13.70 -8.31
CA GLU A 27 -18.92 14.37 -9.61
C GLU A 27 -17.80 13.95 -10.57
N GLY A 28 -16.82 13.17 -10.09
CA GLY A 28 -15.72 12.61 -10.86
C GLY A 28 -14.56 12.15 -10.00
N CYS A 29 -13.53 11.62 -10.63
CA CYS A 29 -12.26 11.21 -9.99
C CYS A 29 -11.21 12.33 -10.04
N GLY A 30 -11.63 13.61 -10.03
CA GLY A 30 -10.76 14.74 -10.31
C GLY A 30 -9.95 15.29 -9.13
N GLU A 31 -10.07 14.70 -7.94
CA GLU A 31 -9.37 15.20 -6.75
C GLU A 31 -7.91 14.74 -6.67
N ASP A 32 -7.58 13.62 -7.28
CA ASP A 32 -6.20 13.18 -7.37
C ASP A 32 -5.53 13.80 -8.61
N PRO A 33 -4.44 14.57 -8.44
CA PRO A 33 -3.73 15.11 -9.59
C PRO A 33 -3.27 13.96 -10.48
N PRO A 34 -3.43 14.08 -11.80
CA PRO A 34 -2.89 13.07 -12.71
C PRO A 34 -1.40 12.95 -12.49
N GLN A 35 -0.90 11.72 -12.47
CA GLN A 35 0.53 11.44 -12.36
C GLN A 35 1.24 12.08 -13.55
N SER A 36 1.85 13.24 -13.35
CA SER A 36 2.54 13.98 -14.42
C SER A 36 3.94 13.47 -14.69
N ASP A 37 4.56 12.83 -13.70
CA ASP A 37 5.90 12.24 -13.83
C ASP A 37 5.79 10.72 -14.02
N PRO A 38 6.19 10.18 -15.19
CA PRO A 38 6.11 8.76 -15.48
C PRO A 38 7.01 7.89 -14.58
N GLU A 39 7.96 8.49 -13.84
CA GLU A 39 8.80 7.76 -12.90
C GLU A 39 8.07 7.37 -11.61
N PHE A 40 6.98 8.04 -11.30
CA PHE A 40 6.16 7.68 -10.15
C PHE A 40 5.26 6.46 -10.42
N LEU A 41 4.97 5.76 -9.33
CA LEU A 41 3.94 4.73 -9.24
C LEU A 41 3.03 5.05 -8.06
N TRP A 42 1.75 4.76 -8.23
CA TRP A 42 0.80 4.78 -7.14
C TRP A 42 0.85 3.44 -6.40
N LEU A 43 1.44 3.46 -5.20
CA LEU A 43 1.47 2.29 -4.33
C LEU A 43 0.15 2.14 -3.57
N SER A 44 -0.44 0.96 -3.64
CA SER A 44 -1.50 0.52 -2.73
C SER A 44 -0.96 -0.53 -1.77
N THR A 45 -1.07 -0.28 -0.47
CA THR A 45 -0.76 -1.31 0.52
C THR A 45 -1.84 -2.39 0.50
N ILE A 46 -1.45 -3.65 0.57
CA ILE A 46 -2.37 -4.78 0.57
C ILE A 46 -2.05 -5.74 1.71
N ARG A 47 -3.02 -6.57 2.09
CA ARG A 47 -2.80 -7.71 2.99
C ARG A 47 -2.50 -8.96 2.20
N SER A 48 -1.69 -9.85 2.77
CA SER A 48 -1.61 -11.23 2.28
C SER A 48 -2.90 -12.00 2.62
N HIS A 49 -3.11 -13.15 2.01
CA HIS A 49 -4.30 -13.95 2.30
C HIS A 49 -4.32 -14.50 3.73
N ASP A 50 -3.14 -14.82 4.28
CA ASP A 50 -3.01 -15.30 5.65
C ASP A 50 -2.72 -14.15 6.64
N GLN A 51 -3.48 -13.05 6.52
CA GLN A 51 -3.33 -11.85 7.35
C GLN A 51 -4.69 -11.28 7.77
N TYR A 52 -4.82 -10.96 9.05
CA TYR A 52 -5.95 -10.24 9.60
C TYR A 52 -5.47 -8.95 10.30
N ASN A 53 -5.80 -7.79 9.72
CA ASN A 53 -5.25 -6.49 10.12
C ASN A 53 -3.70 -6.52 10.14
N THR A 54 -3.08 -6.38 11.31
CA THR A 54 -1.63 -6.45 11.51
C THR A 54 -1.14 -7.84 11.92
N THR A 55 -2.06 -8.77 12.18
CA THR A 55 -1.72 -10.13 12.58
C THR A 55 -1.40 -10.97 11.35
N LEU A 56 -0.18 -11.50 11.30
CA LEU A 56 0.31 -12.35 10.23
C LEU A 56 0.30 -13.81 10.71
N TYR A 57 -0.42 -14.66 10.00
CA TYR A 57 -0.49 -16.11 10.29
C TYR A 57 0.52 -16.91 9.47
N SER A 58 0.99 -16.35 8.36
CA SER A 58 1.99 -16.96 7.49
C SER A 58 2.83 -15.89 6.78
N MET A 59 4.11 -16.20 6.57
CA MET A 59 5.01 -15.39 5.73
C MET A 59 4.81 -15.66 4.23
N SER A 60 3.89 -16.54 3.89
CA SER A 60 3.61 -16.90 2.50
C SER A 60 2.23 -16.42 2.07
N ASP A 61 2.14 -15.96 0.82
CA ASP A 61 0.90 -15.67 0.12
C ASP A 61 0.82 -16.58 -1.11
N ARG A 62 0.35 -17.81 -0.91
CA ARG A 62 0.28 -18.82 -1.96
C ARG A 62 -0.60 -18.40 -3.14
N TYR A 63 -1.61 -17.56 -2.91
CA TYR A 63 -2.51 -17.09 -3.97
C TYR A 63 -1.85 -16.08 -4.90
N ARG A 64 -0.77 -15.41 -4.44
CA ARG A 64 0.05 -14.49 -5.26
C ARG A 64 1.42 -15.06 -5.60
N GLY A 65 1.70 -16.32 -5.29
CA GLY A 65 2.98 -16.97 -5.59
C GLY A 65 4.16 -16.45 -4.77
N VAL A 66 3.89 -15.89 -3.59
CA VAL A 66 4.93 -15.39 -2.67
C VAL A 66 5.11 -16.36 -1.53
N PHE A 67 6.35 -16.80 -1.27
CA PHE A 67 6.65 -17.78 -0.25
C PHE A 67 7.80 -17.35 0.64
N GLY A 68 7.60 -17.47 1.95
CA GLY A 68 8.63 -17.26 2.98
C GLY A 68 9.12 -15.82 3.13
N GLN A 69 8.49 -14.84 2.51
CA GLN A 69 8.88 -13.44 2.57
C GLN A 69 7.70 -12.51 2.34
N ARG A 70 7.86 -11.26 2.74
CA ARG A 70 6.84 -10.23 2.57
C ARG A 70 7.40 -8.92 1.99
N ASP A 71 8.72 -8.77 1.94
CA ASP A 71 9.39 -7.63 1.32
C ASP A 71 9.34 -7.77 -0.20
N VAL A 72 8.12 -7.57 -0.76
CA VAL A 72 7.83 -7.70 -2.19
C VAL A 72 7.06 -6.49 -2.68
N VAL A 73 7.32 -6.11 -3.92
CA VAL A 73 6.53 -5.14 -4.67
C VAL A 73 5.98 -5.80 -5.92
N PHE A 74 4.69 -5.70 -6.11
CA PHE A 74 3.98 -6.26 -7.26
C PHE A 74 3.89 -5.21 -8.37
N LEU A 75 4.35 -5.57 -9.56
CA LEU A 75 4.34 -4.74 -10.75
C LEU A 75 3.75 -5.49 -11.93
N ASN A 76 3.11 -4.79 -12.87
CA ASN A 76 2.77 -5.38 -14.14
C ASN A 76 4.00 -5.48 -15.06
N GLU A 77 3.93 -6.35 -16.08
CA GLU A 77 5.03 -6.58 -17.01
C GLU A 77 5.46 -5.33 -17.80
N TYR A 78 4.53 -4.45 -18.11
CA TYR A 78 4.82 -3.20 -18.81
C TYR A 78 5.68 -2.28 -17.95
N GLU A 79 5.32 -2.08 -16.69
CA GLU A 79 6.09 -1.25 -15.76
C GLU A 79 7.47 -1.86 -15.46
N MET A 80 7.55 -3.19 -15.35
CA MET A 80 8.82 -3.88 -15.20
C MET A 80 9.75 -3.61 -16.40
N LYS A 81 9.26 -3.84 -17.60
CA LYS A 81 10.04 -3.59 -18.84
C LYS A 81 10.44 -2.13 -19.00
N ARG A 82 9.51 -1.22 -18.80
CA ARG A 82 9.75 0.22 -18.94
C ARG A 82 10.83 0.75 -17.99
N ARG A 83 10.89 0.20 -16.78
CA ARG A 83 11.85 0.58 -15.74
C ARG A 83 13.12 -0.29 -15.76
N GLY A 84 13.22 -1.26 -16.65
CA GLY A 84 14.36 -2.17 -16.74
C GLY A 84 14.48 -3.15 -15.58
N PHE A 85 13.35 -3.51 -14.95
CA PHE A 85 13.32 -4.52 -13.89
C PHE A 85 12.90 -5.88 -14.43
N ALA A 86 13.40 -6.92 -13.79
CA ALA A 86 13.01 -8.31 -14.00
C ALA A 86 12.38 -8.91 -12.74
N GLU A 87 11.68 -10.04 -12.91
CA GLU A 87 11.20 -10.83 -11.78
C GLU A 87 12.34 -11.18 -10.84
N GLY A 88 12.18 -10.90 -9.57
CA GLY A 88 13.18 -11.19 -8.55
C GLY A 88 14.22 -10.10 -8.30
N ASP A 89 14.29 -9.06 -9.13
CA ASP A 89 15.16 -7.90 -8.88
C ASP A 89 14.89 -7.30 -7.49
N ARG A 90 15.92 -6.70 -6.90
CA ARG A 90 15.81 -5.99 -5.62
C ARG A 90 15.75 -4.49 -5.83
N VAL A 91 14.75 -3.88 -5.21
CA VAL A 91 14.49 -2.44 -5.33
C VAL A 91 14.21 -1.81 -3.97
N ASP A 92 14.51 -0.53 -3.86
CA ASP A 92 14.11 0.32 -2.76
C ASP A 92 12.88 1.13 -3.20
N LEU A 93 11.90 1.26 -2.31
CA LEU A 93 10.71 2.08 -2.52
C LEU A 93 10.88 3.38 -1.76
N ILE A 94 10.79 4.50 -2.45
CA ILE A 94 11.00 5.83 -1.90
C ILE A 94 9.72 6.64 -2.07
N THR A 95 9.17 7.18 -0.98
CA THR A 95 8.00 8.05 -1.05
C THR A 95 8.41 9.46 -1.44
N GLU A 96 7.71 10.02 -2.41
CA GLU A 96 7.76 11.45 -2.69
C GLU A 96 6.78 12.18 -1.78
N SER A 97 7.30 12.97 -0.87
CA SER A 97 6.49 13.71 0.09
C SER A 97 6.88 15.18 0.14
N THR A 98 5.92 16.04 0.49
CA THR A 98 6.07 17.48 0.53
C THR A 98 6.56 18.02 1.88
N ASP A 99 6.73 17.15 2.88
CA ASP A 99 7.17 17.53 4.23
C ASP A 99 8.68 17.49 4.43
N GLY A 100 9.45 17.23 3.37
CA GLY A 100 10.90 17.18 3.41
C GLY A 100 11.48 15.96 4.14
N VAL A 101 10.64 14.99 4.55
CA VAL A 101 11.08 13.77 5.21
C VAL A 101 11.24 12.67 4.17
N GLU A 102 12.46 12.16 4.02
CA GLU A 102 12.70 10.97 3.20
C GLU A 102 12.14 9.72 3.89
N ARG A 103 11.36 8.94 3.14
CA ARG A 103 10.80 7.66 3.58
C ARG A 103 11.18 6.59 2.59
N VAL A 104 11.90 5.60 3.07
CA VAL A 104 12.44 4.52 2.22
C VAL A 104 12.21 3.17 2.90
N VAL A 105 11.75 2.21 2.13
CA VAL A 105 11.86 0.78 2.48
C VAL A 105 12.78 0.10 1.48
N ARG A 106 13.66 -0.76 1.96
CA ARG A 106 14.79 -1.25 1.18
C ARG A 106 14.67 -2.74 0.85
N ASN A 107 15.35 -3.13 -0.23
CA ASN A 107 15.58 -4.53 -0.60
C ASN A 107 14.29 -5.33 -0.86
N PHE A 108 13.26 -4.70 -1.42
CA PHE A 108 12.02 -5.36 -1.83
C PHE A 108 12.22 -6.13 -3.13
N ARG A 109 11.71 -7.36 -3.18
CA ARG A 109 11.75 -8.19 -4.39
C ARG A 109 10.63 -7.80 -5.35
N VAL A 110 10.96 -7.58 -6.60
CA VAL A 110 9.98 -7.36 -7.67
C VAL A 110 9.27 -8.68 -7.98
N VAL A 111 7.94 -8.64 -8.02
CA VAL A 111 7.07 -9.76 -8.37
C VAL A 111 6.11 -9.32 -9.47
N GLY A 112 6.11 -10.04 -10.58
CA GLY A 112 5.19 -9.79 -11.69
C GLY A 112 3.76 -10.11 -11.29
N TYR A 113 2.83 -9.15 -11.49
CA TYR A 113 1.41 -9.36 -11.18
C TYR A 113 0.54 -8.44 -12.04
N SER A 114 -0.70 -8.86 -12.30
CA SER A 114 -1.62 -8.08 -13.13
C SER A 114 -2.17 -6.87 -12.35
N PHE A 115 -1.52 -5.71 -12.53
CA PHE A 115 -1.96 -4.42 -12.03
C PHE A 115 -2.16 -3.42 -13.18
N PRO A 116 -2.95 -2.36 -12.99
CA PRO A 116 -3.00 -1.24 -13.93
C PRO A 116 -1.63 -0.56 -14.09
N THR A 117 -1.39 -0.02 -15.29
CA THR A 117 -0.20 0.80 -15.55
C THR A 117 -0.16 2.01 -14.61
N GLY A 118 1.04 2.39 -14.17
CA GLY A 118 1.22 3.48 -13.21
C GLY A 118 0.91 3.09 -11.75
N CYS A 119 0.52 1.82 -11.51
CA CYS A 119 0.20 1.33 -10.17
C CYS A 119 1.09 0.18 -9.76
N CYS A 120 1.28 0.05 -8.45
CA CYS A 120 1.95 -1.08 -7.81
C CYS A 120 1.28 -1.42 -6.47
N ALA A 121 1.63 -2.56 -5.91
CA ALA A 121 1.19 -2.94 -4.58
C ALA A 121 2.33 -3.57 -3.78
N ALA A 122 2.25 -3.45 -2.46
CA ALA A 122 3.16 -4.12 -1.55
C ALA A 122 2.42 -4.45 -0.24
N TYR A 123 2.96 -5.35 0.54
CA TYR A 123 2.27 -5.76 1.77
C TYR A 123 2.32 -4.69 2.85
N TYR A 124 1.25 -4.62 3.59
CA TYR A 124 1.07 -3.93 4.86
C TYR A 124 1.25 -4.96 6.01
N PRO A 125 2.03 -4.71 7.09
CA PRO A 125 2.56 -3.40 7.50
C PRO A 125 3.94 -3.02 6.96
N GLU A 126 4.60 -3.84 6.16
CA GLU A 126 6.00 -3.65 5.73
C GLU A 126 6.24 -2.28 5.06
N THR A 127 5.25 -1.79 4.33
CA THR A 127 5.32 -0.48 3.65
C THR A 127 4.66 0.65 4.42
N ASN A 128 4.29 0.43 5.68
CA ASN A 128 3.59 1.44 6.47
C ASN A 128 4.40 2.73 6.69
N SER A 129 5.72 2.59 6.79
CA SER A 129 6.64 3.72 6.96
C SER A 129 6.68 4.68 5.76
N LEU A 130 6.20 4.25 4.60
CA LEU A 130 6.11 5.09 3.40
C LEU A 130 4.97 6.12 3.46
N VAL A 131 4.01 5.97 4.38
CA VAL A 131 2.87 6.87 4.50
C VAL A 131 3.24 8.10 5.32
N PRO A 132 3.21 9.32 4.75
CA PRO A 132 3.44 10.53 5.53
C PRO A 132 2.37 10.75 6.59
N LEU A 133 2.73 11.32 7.73
CA LEU A 133 1.79 11.57 8.83
C LEU A 133 0.67 12.55 8.46
N TYR A 134 0.91 13.43 7.50
CA TYR A 134 -0.11 14.37 7.00
C TYR A 134 -1.09 13.70 6.02
N ALA A 135 -0.69 12.58 5.39
CA ALA A 135 -1.54 11.87 4.42
C ALA A 135 -2.62 11.08 5.15
N ARG A 136 -3.69 11.78 5.50
CA ARG A 136 -4.82 11.23 6.24
C ARG A 136 -6.12 11.92 5.85
N ASP A 137 -7.21 11.23 6.01
CA ASP A 137 -8.54 11.83 5.89
C ASP A 137 -8.72 12.97 6.90
N PRO A 138 -9.22 14.14 6.50
CA PRO A 138 -9.30 15.31 7.38
C PRO A 138 -10.33 15.20 8.50
N LEU A 139 -11.29 14.29 8.40
CA LEU A 139 -12.36 14.11 9.38
C LEU A 139 -12.13 12.91 10.30
N SER A 140 -11.81 11.76 9.71
CA SER A 140 -11.61 10.51 10.46
C SER A 140 -10.17 10.32 10.93
N PHE A 141 -9.23 11.09 10.40
CA PHE A 141 -7.78 10.95 10.59
C PHE A 141 -7.24 9.57 10.16
N THR A 142 -8.00 8.84 9.34
CA THR A 142 -7.57 7.56 8.79
C THR A 142 -6.40 7.79 7.82
N PRO A 143 -5.25 7.11 8.01
CA PRO A 143 -4.10 7.25 7.11
C PRO A 143 -4.42 6.80 5.70
N SER A 144 -3.85 7.49 4.71
CA SER A 144 -4.03 7.19 3.29
C SER A 144 -3.09 6.05 2.86
N TYR A 145 -3.51 4.81 3.04
CA TYR A 145 -2.75 3.61 2.67
C TYR A 145 -2.88 3.22 1.19
N LYS A 146 -3.62 4.00 0.43
CA LYS A 146 -3.81 3.81 -1.02
C LYS A 146 -3.38 5.06 -1.75
N GLY A 147 -2.81 4.86 -2.95
CA GLY A 147 -2.38 6.00 -3.73
C GLY A 147 -1.16 6.74 -3.13
N ILE A 148 -0.19 6.01 -2.58
CA ILE A 148 1.05 6.60 -2.09
C ILE A 148 1.97 6.79 -3.29
N PRO A 149 2.41 8.04 -3.62
CA PRO A 149 3.34 8.27 -4.72
C PRO A 149 4.73 7.80 -4.34
N ILE A 150 5.28 6.84 -5.09
CA ILE A 150 6.62 6.29 -4.85
C ILE A 150 7.46 6.24 -6.12
N ARG A 151 8.78 6.24 -5.94
CA ARG A 151 9.76 5.82 -6.95
C ARG A 151 10.37 4.48 -6.57
N LEU A 152 10.78 3.74 -7.60
CA LEU A 152 11.56 2.51 -7.45
C LEU A 152 12.98 2.75 -7.94
N VAL A 153 13.96 2.40 -7.11
CA VAL A 153 15.37 2.40 -7.50
C VAL A 153 15.97 1.03 -7.27
N ARG A 154 16.98 0.63 -8.04
CA ARG A 154 17.69 -0.62 -7.76
C ARG A 154 18.33 -0.55 -6.39
N SER A 155 18.13 -1.59 -5.59
CA SER A 155 18.78 -1.69 -4.30
C SER A 155 20.30 -1.86 -4.48
N SER A 156 21.09 -1.11 -3.72
CA SER A 156 22.55 -1.12 -3.81
C SER A 156 23.20 -2.38 -3.19
N GLY A 157 22.39 -3.29 -2.65
CA GLY A 157 22.87 -4.59 -2.15
C GLY A 157 23.70 -4.52 -0.86
N THR A 158 23.71 -3.40 -0.17
CA THR A 158 24.27 -3.37 1.19
C THR A 158 23.23 -3.96 2.15
N ASP A 159 23.39 -5.23 2.47
CA ASP A 159 22.71 -5.89 3.59
C ASP A 159 23.18 -5.23 4.89
N GLU A 160 22.50 -4.19 5.36
CA GLU A 160 22.71 -3.66 6.72
C GLU A 160 22.33 -4.69 7.81
N ALA A 161 21.69 -5.79 7.43
CA ALA A 161 21.38 -6.89 8.34
C ALA A 161 22.64 -7.68 8.80
N ALA A 162 23.77 -7.55 8.12
CA ALA A 162 25.01 -8.24 8.49
C ALA A 162 25.79 -7.53 9.61
N VAL A 163 25.48 -6.28 9.92
CA VAL A 163 26.25 -5.46 10.90
C VAL A 163 25.79 -5.63 12.34
N LEU A 164 24.63 -6.24 12.58
CA LEU A 164 24.05 -6.37 13.93
C LEU A 164 24.35 -7.70 14.65
N LEU A 165 25.15 -8.59 14.05
CA LEU A 165 25.50 -9.89 14.67
C LEU A 165 26.94 -9.96 15.20
N ASP A 166 27.72 -8.89 15.18
CA ASP A 166 29.12 -8.85 15.67
C ASP A 166 29.30 -7.96 16.92
N HIS A 167 28.29 -7.92 17.81
CA HIS A 167 28.46 -7.33 19.15
C HIS A 167 27.81 -8.19 20.23
#